data_a065c998ec4ab362999f0c6f0ba5e0b4
#
_entry.id   a065c998ec4ab362999f0c6f0ba5e0b4
#
_cell.length_a   1.000
_cell.length_b   1.000
_cell.length_c   1.000
_cell.angle_alpha   90.00
_cell.angle_beta   90.00
_cell.angle_gamma   90.00
#
_symmetry.space_group_name_H-M   'P 1'
#
loop_
_entity.id
_entity.type
_entity.pdbx_description
1 polymer ?
#
loop_
_entity_poly.entity_id
_entity_poly.type
_entity_poly.pdbx_seq_one_letter_code
_entity_poly.pdbx_strand_id
1 'polypeptide(L)'
;RIGLDGTTLSWGDGTAANLGAGAIRGFEDMLTGSNSLNVGIPYYERKLDEFAQTMANVFNSMVHEDDPDKPGPFKTLIQGDFNGKVSAGSIRISDLWTRDSSYIIRKKNPDGDLDNEDILAMKAALEKDFEFGDGSDKFTGTFSEFITGYTNTLGTDKKTNDSRLKASLAIAESVESDRMGVSGVSLNEEGINMMTYNKAYSALGRLMTTMDEQLDMIINQMGLVGR
;
A
#
# COMPACT_ATOMS: atom_id res chain seq x y z
N ARG A 1 -23.97 2.09 -8.70
CA ARG A 1 -23.31 2.35 -7.41
C ARG A 1 -22.38 1.18 -7.11
N ILE A 2 -21.19 1.48 -6.66
CA ILE A 2 -20.23 0.50 -6.12
C ILE A 2 -20.42 0.50 -4.62
N GLY A 3 -20.64 -0.66 -4.01
CA GLY A 3 -20.72 -0.86 -2.57
C GLY A 3 -19.42 -1.45 -2.05
N LEU A 4 -19.09 -1.19 -0.80
CA LEU A 4 -17.99 -1.80 -0.06
C LEU A 4 -18.63 -2.67 1.03
N ASP A 5 -18.39 -3.96 0.97
CA ASP A 5 -18.72 -4.88 2.06
C ASP A 5 -17.40 -5.45 2.61
N GLY A 6 -16.97 -4.88 3.72
CA GLY A 6 -15.64 -5.16 4.24
C GLY A 6 -14.54 -4.69 3.29
N THR A 7 -13.78 -5.65 2.74
CA THR A 7 -12.67 -5.40 1.81
C THR A 7 -13.01 -5.70 0.35
N THR A 8 -14.24 -6.17 0.06
CA THR A 8 -14.65 -6.52 -1.30
C THR A 8 -15.50 -5.41 -1.92
N LEU A 9 -15.19 -5.09 -3.19
CA LEU A 9 -15.95 -4.15 -3.99
C LEU A 9 -17.04 -4.91 -4.75
N SER A 10 -18.29 -4.42 -4.65
CA SER A 10 -19.43 -4.98 -5.39
C SER A 10 -20.19 -3.90 -6.12
N TRP A 11 -20.83 -4.28 -7.24
CA TRP A 11 -21.80 -3.44 -7.93
C TRP A 11 -23.08 -3.35 -7.11
N GLY A 12 -23.94 -2.37 -7.43
CA GLY A 12 -25.21 -2.18 -6.73
C GLY A 12 -26.21 -3.34 -6.85
N ASP A 13 -25.95 -4.31 -7.71
CA ASP A 13 -26.69 -5.56 -7.88
C ASP A 13 -26.11 -6.73 -7.07
N GLY A 14 -25.04 -6.48 -6.28
CA GLY A 14 -24.36 -7.50 -5.47
C GLY A 14 -23.31 -8.32 -6.22
N THR A 15 -23.09 -8.09 -7.51
CA THR A 15 -22.02 -8.76 -8.26
C THR A 15 -20.65 -8.18 -7.91
N ALA A 16 -19.60 -9.03 -7.86
CA ALA A 16 -18.25 -8.58 -7.57
C ALA A 16 -17.77 -7.59 -8.66
N ALA A 17 -17.27 -6.43 -8.24
CA ALA A 17 -16.69 -5.45 -9.15
C ALA A 17 -15.26 -5.90 -9.50
N ASN A 18 -15.09 -6.53 -10.65
CA ASN A 18 -13.77 -6.88 -11.16
C ASN A 18 -13.09 -5.64 -11.74
N LEU A 19 -12.27 -5.00 -10.92
CA LEU A 19 -11.44 -3.87 -11.32
C LEU A 19 -10.17 -4.42 -11.98
N GLY A 20 -10.08 -4.36 -13.29
CA GLY A 20 -8.93 -4.92 -14.02
C GLY A 20 -7.58 -4.28 -13.64
N ALA A 21 -7.54 -2.95 -13.46
CA ALA A 21 -6.34 -2.18 -13.11
C ALA A 21 -6.71 -0.80 -12.53
N GLY A 22 -5.71 -0.08 -12.04
CA GLY A 22 -5.85 1.30 -11.57
C GLY A 22 -5.74 1.44 -10.05
N ALA A 23 -5.87 2.68 -9.55
CA ALA A 23 -5.65 2.99 -8.14
C ALA A 23 -6.57 2.22 -7.18
N ILE A 24 -7.85 2.08 -7.53
CA ILE A 24 -8.82 1.37 -6.67
C ILE A 24 -8.46 -0.12 -6.57
N ARG A 25 -8.05 -0.75 -7.67
CA ARG A 25 -7.56 -2.13 -7.66
C ARG A 25 -6.30 -2.26 -6.81
N GLY A 26 -5.37 -1.31 -6.92
CA GLY A 26 -4.17 -1.28 -6.09
C GLY A 26 -4.48 -1.19 -4.59
N PHE A 27 -5.46 -0.39 -4.19
CA PHE A 27 -5.92 -0.32 -2.80
C PHE A 27 -6.58 -1.62 -2.34
N GLU A 28 -7.41 -2.24 -3.17
CA GLU A 28 -8.03 -3.53 -2.89
C GLU A 28 -6.96 -4.62 -2.67
N ASP A 29 -5.97 -4.71 -3.56
CA ASP A 29 -4.87 -5.66 -3.44
C ASP A 29 -4.05 -5.44 -2.16
N MET A 30 -3.82 -4.19 -1.76
CA MET A 30 -3.14 -3.86 -0.50
C MET A 30 -3.95 -4.25 0.74
N LEU A 31 -5.27 -4.10 0.70
CA LEU A 31 -6.15 -4.42 1.83
C LEU A 31 -6.44 -5.91 1.95
N THR A 32 -6.54 -6.63 0.83
CA THR A 32 -6.92 -8.05 0.81
C THR A 32 -5.72 -8.99 0.75
N GLY A 33 -4.57 -8.51 0.25
CA GLY A 33 -3.41 -9.35 -0.02
C GLY A 33 -3.65 -10.41 -1.11
N SER A 34 -4.61 -10.16 -2.01
CA SER A 34 -5.06 -11.15 -3.00
C SER A 34 -4.17 -11.25 -4.24
N ASN A 35 -3.16 -10.40 -4.36
CA ASN A 35 -2.29 -10.35 -5.53
C ASN A 35 -0.95 -11.05 -5.26
N SER A 36 -0.55 -11.98 -6.13
CA SER A 36 0.74 -12.68 -6.03
C SER A 36 1.97 -11.76 -6.16
N LEU A 37 1.79 -10.54 -6.68
CA LEU A 37 2.86 -9.54 -6.82
C LEU A 37 3.01 -8.65 -5.59
N ASN A 38 1.96 -8.54 -4.76
CA ASN A 38 1.92 -7.72 -3.55
C ASN A 38 1.18 -8.49 -2.46
N VAL A 39 1.86 -8.81 -1.39
CA VAL A 39 1.30 -9.60 -0.29
C VAL A 39 0.30 -8.83 0.59
N GLY A 40 0.18 -7.52 0.41
CA GLY A 40 -0.78 -6.67 1.13
C GLY A 40 -0.48 -6.49 2.63
N ILE A 41 -1.26 -5.61 3.27
CA ILE A 41 -1.15 -5.32 4.70
C ILE A 41 -1.43 -6.56 5.58
N PRO A 42 -2.46 -7.40 5.29
CA PRO A 42 -2.78 -8.55 6.12
C PRO A 42 -1.66 -9.58 6.25
N TYR A 43 -0.78 -9.69 5.26
CA TYR A 43 0.40 -10.54 5.36
C TYR A 43 1.36 -10.07 6.46
N TYR A 44 1.65 -8.77 6.47
CA TYR A 44 2.58 -8.19 7.45
C TYR A 44 2.00 -8.21 8.86
N GLU A 45 0.69 -7.94 9.00
CA GLU A 45 -0.02 -8.05 10.29
C GLU A 45 0.03 -9.48 10.81
N ARG A 46 -0.27 -10.48 9.97
CA ARG A 46 -0.20 -11.89 10.34
C ARG A 46 1.21 -12.29 10.80
N LYS A 47 2.26 -11.85 10.10
CA LYS A 47 3.65 -12.15 10.49
C LYS A 47 4.02 -11.53 11.84
N LEU A 48 3.57 -10.34 12.14
CA LEU A 48 3.74 -9.73 13.46
C LEU A 48 2.91 -10.45 14.53
N ASP A 49 1.72 -10.90 14.22
CA ASP A 49 0.89 -11.70 15.13
C ASP A 49 1.53 -13.07 15.43
N GLU A 50 2.09 -13.74 14.42
CA GLU A 50 2.85 -14.99 14.59
C GLU A 50 4.04 -14.78 15.53
N PHE A 51 4.78 -13.69 15.37
CA PHE A 51 5.87 -13.31 16.26
C PHE A 51 5.38 -13.11 17.71
N ALA A 52 4.34 -12.30 17.88
CA ALA A 52 3.79 -11.97 19.20
C ALA A 52 3.26 -13.22 19.91
N GLN A 53 2.57 -14.08 19.17
CA GLN A 53 2.02 -15.33 19.71
C GLN A 53 3.13 -16.32 20.11
N THR A 54 4.14 -16.49 19.25
CA THR A 54 5.29 -17.36 19.55
C THR A 54 6.04 -16.85 20.79
N MET A 55 6.29 -15.55 20.86
CA MET A 55 6.92 -14.93 22.01
C MET A 55 6.11 -15.15 23.30
N ALA A 56 4.81 -14.93 23.27
CA ALA A 56 3.94 -15.16 24.43
C ALA A 56 3.93 -16.63 24.84
N ASN A 57 3.81 -17.56 23.90
CA ASN A 57 3.80 -18.99 24.16
C ASN A 57 5.11 -19.45 24.81
N VAL A 58 6.25 -19.00 24.26
CA VAL A 58 7.58 -19.35 24.77
C VAL A 58 7.77 -18.83 26.18
N PHE A 59 7.53 -17.54 26.42
CA PHE A 59 7.76 -16.94 27.72
C PHE A 59 6.75 -17.42 28.78
N ASN A 60 5.49 -17.61 28.41
CA ASN A 60 4.47 -18.16 29.32
C ASN A 60 4.68 -19.64 29.66
N SER A 61 5.49 -20.36 28.91
CA SER A 61 5.84 -21.77 29.20
C SER A 61 7.12 -21.94 30.04
N MET A 62 7.78 -20.85 30.42
CA MET A 62 9.09 -20.92 31.08
C MET A 62 9.05 -20.64 32.58
N VAL A 63 8.11 -19.82 33.06
CA VAL A 63 8.06 -19.44 34.46
C VAL A 63 7.07 -20.33 35.21
N HIS A 64 7.59 -21.09 36.14
CA HIS A 64 6.81 -22.02 36.94
C HIS A 64 6.07 -21.33 38.07
N GLU A 65 4.96 -21.93 38.52
CA GLU A 65 4.31 -21.55 39.78
C GLU A 65 5.22 -21.77 40.97
N ASP A 66 4.94 -21.09 42.10
CA ASP A 66 5.80 -21.11 43.31
C ASP A 66 5.74 -22.45 44.08
N ASP A 67 5.01 -23.46 43.64
CA ASP A 67 4.89 -24.74 44.29
C ASP A 67 5.80 -25.79 43.62
N PRO A 68 6.95 -26.17 44.20
CA PRO A 68 7.87 -27.12 43.60
C PRO A 68 7.31 -28.55 43.52
N ASP A 69 6.26 -28.89 44.32
CA ASP A 69 5.66 -30.21 44.35
C ASP A 69 4.48 -30.38 43.38
N LYS A 70 4.06 -29.27 42.76
CA LYS A 70 3.00 -29.27 41.74
C LYS A 70 3.55 -28.86 40.38
N PRO A 71 3.73 -29.81 39.45
CA PRO A 71 4.10 -29.48 38.06
C PRO A 71 2.93 -28.78 37.36
N GLY A 72 2.99 -27.47 37.25
CA GLY A 72 2.03 -26.60 36.54
C GLY A 72 1.07 -25.88 37.46
N PRO A 73 0.25 -24.90 37.01
CA PRO A 73 0.38 -24.22 35.73
C PRO A 73 1.55 -23.22 35.68
N PHE A 74 1.99 -22.90 34.49
CA PHE A 74 2.97 -21.84 34.31
C PHE A 74 2.37 -20.46 34.55
N LYS A 75 3.18 -19.53 35.04
CA LYS A 75 2.76 -18.14 35.25
C LYS A 75 2.56 -17.44 33.90
N THR A 76 1.44 -16.77 33.73
CA THR A 76 1.19 -15.95 32.56
C THR A 76 1.97 -14.65 32.65
N LEU A 77 2.99 -14.48 31.84
CA LEU A 77 3.79 -13.25 31.76
C LEU A 77 3.28 -12.29 30.71
N ILE A 78 2.87 -12.82 29.57
CA ILE A 78 2.40 -12.06 28.42
C ILE A 78 0.93 -12.39 28.19
N GLN A 79 0.12 -11.36 28.08
CA GLN A 79 -1.31 -11.45 27.84
C GLN A 79 -1.67 -10.84 26.49
N GLY A 80 -2.80 -11.29 25.93
CA GLY A 80 -3.43 -10.73 24.75
C GLY A 80 -4.64 -9.86 25.07
N ASP A 81 -5.64 -9.95 24.21
CA ASP A 81 -6.93 -9.30 24.38
C ASP A 81 -7.78 -9.96 25.50
N PHE A 82 -9.00 -9.46 25.70
CA PHE A 82 -9.93 -9.99 26.71
C PHE A 82 -10.34 -11.44 26.45
N ASN A 83 -10.18 -11.93 25.23
CA ASN A 83 -10.46 -13.33 24.84
C ASN A 83 -9.21 -14.23 24.96
N GLY A 84 -8.10 -13.68 25.45
CA GLY A 84 -6.84 -14.40 25.59
C GLY A 84 -6.03 -14.57 24.29
N LYS A 85 -6.50 -13.98 23.16
CA LYS A 85 -5.77 -14.03 21.90
C LYS A 85 -4.62 -13.02 21.92
N VAL A 86 -3.39 -13.50 21.74
CA VAL A 86 -2.21 -12.64 21.58
C VAL A 86 -2.05 -12.27 20.12
N SER A 87 -1.95 -10.98 19.86
CA SER A 87 -1.62 -10.42 18.55
C SER A 87 -0.63 -9.28 18.74
N ALA A 88 0.01 -8.81 17.67
CA ALA A 88 0.93 -7.69 17.74
C ALA A 88 0.28 -6.41 18.28
N GLY A 89 -1.02 -6.22 18.00
CA GLY A 89 -1.78 -5.07 18.49
C GLY A 89 -2.31 -5.20 19.92
N SER A 90 -2.36 -6.42 20.48
CA SER A 90 -2.96 -6.69 21.80
C SER A 90 -1.96 -7.18 22.86
N ILE A 91 -0.74 -7.50 22.44
CA ILE A 91 0.30 -8.03 23.34
C ILE A 91 0.63 -7.04 24.46
N ARG A 92 0.62 -7.53 25.69
CA ARG A 92 0.95 -6.75 26.90
C ARG A 92 1.51 -7.63 27.99
N ILE A 93 2.21 -7.02 28.93
CA ILE A 93 2.63 -7.67 30.17
C ILE A 93 1.41 -7.99 31.02
N SER A 94 1.42 -9.13 31.71
CA SER A 94 0.30 -9.54 32.55
C SER A 94 0.05 -8.56 33.71
N ASP A 95 -1.21 -8.41 34.10
CA ASP A 95 -1.59 -7.53 35.21
C ASP A 95 -0.95 -7.95 36.53
N LEU A 96 -0.70 -9.26 36.70
CA LEU A 96 -0.05 -9.79 37.88
C LEU A 96 1.42 -9.36 37.96
N TRP A 97 2.15 -9.48 36.85
CA TRP A 97 3.55 -9.03 36.78
C TRP A 97 3.67 -7.51 36.90
N THR A 98 2.71 -6.76 36.34
CA THR A 98 2.71 -5.29 36.45
C THR A 98 2.54 -4.82 37.91
N ARG A 99 1.79 -5.58 38.74
CA ARG A 99 1.55 -5.25 40.15
C ARG A 99 2.69 -5.68 41.07
N ASP A 100 3.37 -6.76 40.73
CA ASP A 100 4.45 -7.35 41.53
C ASP A 100 5.62 -7.73 40.62
N SER A 101 6.73 -6.99 40.73
CA SER A 101 7.96 -7.25 39.96
C SER A 101 8.63 -8.58 40.34
N SER A 102 8.37 -9.12 41.53
CA SER A 102 8.85 -10.43 41.97
C SER A 102 8.06 -11.59 41.35
N TYR A 103 6.97 -11.33 40.65
CA TYR A 103 6.10 -12.34 40.03
C TYR A 103 6.86 -13.32 39.11
N ILE A 104 7.92 -12.86 38.46
CA ILE A 104 8.73 -13.69 37.54
C ILE A 104 9.75 -14.55 38.29
N ILE A 105 9.95 -14.32 39.59
CA ILE A 105 10.91 -15.05 40.41
C ILE A 105 10.17 -16.16 41.12
N ARG A 106 10.68 -17.38 41.02
CA ARG A 106 10.15 -18.52 41.74
C ARG A 106 10.74 -18.61 43.14
N LYS A 107 9.94 -18.97 44.13
CA LYS A 107 10.43 -19.35 45.47
C LYS A 107 10.77 -20.83 45.45
N LYS A 108 12.02 -21.15 45.76
CA LYS A 108 12.53 -22.51 45.73
C LYS A 108 12.11 -23.36 46.94
N ASN A 109 11.89 -22.69 48.08
CA ASN A 109 11.58 -23.32 49.35
C ASN A 109 10.54 -22.54 50.13
N PRO A 110 9.80 -23.18 51.08
CA PRO A 110 8.92 -22.47 52.00
C PRO A 110 9.59 -21.35 52.78
N ASP A 111 10.91 -21.45 52.99
CA ASP A 111 11.74 -20.47 53.69
C ASP A 111 12.04 -19.20 52.85
N GLY A 112 11.66 -19.16 51.60
CA GLY A 112 11.68 -17.97 50.77
C GLY A 112 12.96 -17.77 49.94
N ASP A 113 13.80 -18.80 49.79
CA ASP A 113 14.93 -18.76 48.86
C ASP A 113 14.46 -18.54 47.41
N LEU A 114 15.09 -17.59 46.74
CA LEU A 114 14.73 -17.21 45.35
C LEU A 114 15.49 -18.10 44.37
N ASP A 115 14.76 -18.47 43.28
CA ASP A 115 15.32 -19.26 42.18
C ASP A 115 15.29 -18.42 40.88
N ASN A 116 16.47 -18.28 40.28
CA ASN A 116 16.64 -17.51 39.03
C ASN A 116 16.72 -18.40 37.78
N GLU A 117 16.51 -19.73 37.90
CA GLU A 117 16.62 -20.65 36.76
C GLU A 117 15.69 -20.30 35.64
N ASP A 118 14.42 -19.90 35.93
CA ASP A 118 13.44 -19.51 34.96
C ASP A 118 13.87 -18.24 34.18
N ILE A 119 14.48 -17.27 34.87
CA ILE A 119 14.98 -16.04 34.23
C ILE A 119 16.17 -16.36 33.30
N LEU A 120 17.05 -17.26 33.73
CA LEU A 120 18.17 -17.72 32.91
C LEU A 120 17.70 -18.51 31.71
N ALA A 121 16.62 -19.33 31.86
CA ALA A 121 15.99 -20.04 30.77
C ALA A 121 15.34 -19.06 29.75
N MET A 122 14.67 -18.00 30.23
CA MET A 122 14.14 -16.94 29.37
C MET A 122 15.23 -16.24 28.59
N LYS A 123 16.36 -15.92 29.23
CA LYS A 123 17.51 -15.33 28.54
C LYS A 123 18.05 -16.26 27.45
N ALA A 124 18.24 -17.54 27.79
CA ALA A 124 18.73 -18.55 26.86
C ALA A 124 17.77 -18.80 25.70
N ALA A 125 16.47 -18.60 25.92
CA ALA A 125 15.46 -18.73 24.87
C ALA A 125 15.60 -17.68 23.78
N LEU A 126 16.12 -16.50 24.07
CA LEU A 126 16.36 -15.46 23.05
C LEU A 126 17.38 -15.88 21.99
N GLU A 127 18.24 -16.85 22.32
CA GLU A 127 19.30 -17.39 21.45
C GLU A 127 18.90 -18.74 20.80
N LYS A 128 17.70 -19.24 21.09
CA LYS A 128 17.19 -20.49 20.51
C LYS A 128 16.34 -20.26 19.27
N ASP A 129 16.32 -21.26 18.40
CA ASP A 129 15.45 -21.31 17.25
C ASP A 129 14.03 -21.70 17.65
N PHE A 130 13.06 -20.98 17.13
CA PHE A 130 11.64 -21.25 17.26
C PHE A 130 10.99 -21.30 15.88
N GLU A 131 9.83 -21.89 15.85
CA GLU A 131 8.98 -21.93 14.68
C GLU A 131 7.93 -20.83 14.77
N PHE A 132 7.89 -19.95 13.77
CA PHE A 132 6.96 -18.83 13.67
C PHE A 132 5.96 -19.11 12.54
N GLY A 133 4.69 -19.06 12.86
CA GLY A 133 3.61 -19.39 11.93
C GLY A 133 3.44 -20.87 11.68
N ASP A 134 2.45 -21.17 10.86
CA ASP A 134 2.09 -22.50 10.41
C ASP A 134 1.98 -22.56 8.88
N GLY A 135 2.08 -23.74 8.31
CA GLY A 135 1.93 -23.92 6.86
C GLY A 135 3.20 -23.70 6.03
N SER A 136 3.02 -23.23 4.81
CA SER A 136 4.09 -23.21 3.78
C SER A 136 5.06 -22.01 3.93
N ASP A 137 4.69 -20.98 4.67
CA ASP A 137 5.48 -19.76 4.91
C ASP A 137 6.05 -19.67 6.34
N LYS A 138 6.17 -20.84 6.99
CA LYS A 138 6.76 -21.02 8.31
C LYS A 138 8.22 -20.56 8.31
N PHE A 139 8.58 -19.76 9.31
CA PHE A 139 9.95 -19.35 9.54
C PHE A 139 10.52 -20.12 10.74
N THR A 140 11.76 -20.56 10.65
CA THR A 140 12.49 -21.18 11.77
C THR A 140 13.78 -20.39 12.02
N GLY A 141 13.99 -19.96 13.25
CA GLY A 141 15.16 -19.18 13.68
C GLY A 141 14.92 -18.48 15.00
N THR A 142 15.84 -17.65 15.40
CA THR A 142 15.75 -16.85 16.63
C THR A 142 14.76 -15.68 16.46
N PHE A 143 14.32 -15.09 17.58
CA PHE A 143 13.48 -13.88 17.55
C PHE A 143 14.14 -12.71 16.79
N SER A 144 15.45 -12.55 16.93
CA SER A 144 16.22 -11.52 16.25
C SER A 144 16.28 -11.74 14.74
N GLU A 145 16.48 -12.98 14.30
CA GLU A 145 16.50 -13.35 12.89
C GLU A 145 15.13 -13.18 12.24
N PHE A 146 14.05 -13.52 12.96
CA PHE A 146 12.69 -13.27 12.46
C PHE A 146 12.46 -11.79 12.18
N ILE A 147 12.74 -10.91 13.15
CA ILE A 147 12.54 -9.46 12.97
C ILE A 147 13.44 -8.90 11.86
N THR A 148 14.67 -9.39 11.77
CA THR A 148 15.60 -8.98 10.71
C THR A 148 15.09 -9.43 9.34
N GLY A 149 14.66 -10.68 9.21
CA GLY A 149 14.07 -11.23 7.99
C GLY A 149 12.80 -10.47 7.57
N TYR A 150 11.90 -10.23 8.52
CA TYR A 150 10.69 -9.45 8.32
C TYR A 150 10.98 -8.02 7.80
N THR A 151 11.92 -7.33 8.44
CA THR A 151 12.32 -5.97 8.06
C THR A 151 12.97 -5.94 6.68
N ASN A 152 13.80 -6.93 6.36
CA ASN A 152 14.42 -7.06 5.05
C ASN A 152 13.39 -7.33 3.94
N THR A 153 12.42 -8.20 4.20
CA THR A 153 11.31 -8.45 3.26
C THR A 153 10.52 -7.19 2.99
N LEU A 154 10.09 -6.49 4.04
CA LEU A 154 9.37 -5.22 3.92
C LEU A 154 10.17 -4.17 3.14
N GLY A 155 11.48 -4.06 3.42
CA GLY A 155 12.39 -3.15 2.72
C GLY A 155 12.53 -3.48 1.23
N THR A 156 12.63 -4.77 0.90
CA THR A 156 12.72 -5.24 -0.49
C THR A 156 11.41 -5.00 -1.24
N ASP A 157 10.27 -5.29 -0.63
CA ASP A 157 8.96 -5.08 -1.24
C ASP A 157 8.69 -3.60 -1.46
N LYS A 158 9.04 -2.75 -0.50
CA LYS A 158 8.97 -1.29 -0.69
C LYS A 158 9.82 -0.85 -1.88
N LYS A 159 11.09 -1.27 -1.94
CA LYS A 159 12.00 -0.89 -3.04
C LYS A 159 11.47 -1.36 -4.40
N THR A 160 10.93 -2.57 -4.45
CA THR A 160 10.32 -3.13 -5.65
C THR A 160 9.11 -2.31 -6.11
N ASN A 161 8.24 -1.96 -5.18
CA ASN A 161 7.05 -1.14 -5.45
C ASN A 161 7.42 0.28 -5.89
N ASP A 162 8.41 0.90 -5.26
CA ASP A 162 8.94 2.21 -5.66
C ASP A 162 9.51 2.18 -7.09
N SER A 163 10.22 1.09 -7.46
CA SER A 163 10.76 0.91 -8.81
C SER A 163 9.65 0.72 -9.85
N ARG A 164 8.62 -0.07 -9.52
CA ARG A 164 7.43 -0.26 -10.38
C ARG A 164 6.65 1.03 -10.56
N LEU A 165 6.47 1.81 -9.50
CA LEU A 165 5.82 3.10 -9.58
C LEU A 165 6.56 4.06 -10.52
N LYS A 166 7.89 4.17 -10.37
CA LYS A 166 8.72 5.01 -11.26
C LYS A 166 8.62 4.57 -12.72
N ALA A 167 8.67 3.26 -12.99
CA ALA A 167 8.51 2.73 -14.33
C ALA A 167 7.12 3.04 -14.92
N SER A 168 6.06 2.89 -14.14
CA SER A 168 4.69 3.20 -14.56
C SER A 168 4.49 4.68 -14.86
N LEU A 169 5.09 5.56 -14.04
CA LEU A 169 5.04 7.02 -14.26
C LEU A 169 5.78 7.39 -15.55
N ALA A 170 6.97 6.83 -15.80
CA ALA A 170 7.72 7.08 -17.03
C ALA A 170 6.95 6.62 -18.29
N ILE A 171 6.27 5.46 -18.20
CA ILE A 171 5.41 4.99 -19.28
C ILE A 171 4.22 5.95 -19.49
N ALA A 172 3.58 6.40 -18.42
CA ALA A 172 2.47 7.35 -18.50
C ALA A 172 2.89 8.68 -19.14
N GLU A 173 4.06 9.21 -18.77
CA GLU A 173 4.64 10.42 -19.36
C GLU A 173 4.96 10.21 -20.85
N SER A 174 5.52 9.05 -21.23
CA SER A 174 5.78 8.73 -22.63
C SER A 174 4.51 8.68 -23.45
N VAL A 175 3.48 7.97 -22.96
CA VAL A 175 2.18 7.87 -23.63
C VAL A 175 1.51 9.24 -23.77
N GLU A 176 1.60 10.09 -22.74
CA GLU A 176 1.05 11.44 -22.80
C GLU A 176 1.82 12.31 -23.81
N SER A 177 3.14 12.19 -23.87
CA SER A 177 3.98 12.86 -24.89
C SER A 177 3.60 12.41 -26.29
N ASP A 178 3.44 11.12 -26.51
CA ASP A 178 3.02 10.56 -27.80
C ASP A 178 1.60 11.04 -28.19
N ARG A 179 0.68 11.07 -27.23
CA ARG A 179 -0.67 11.63 -27.41
C ARG A 179 -0.61 13.10 -27.84
N MET A 180 0.20 13.89 -27.17
CA MET A 180 0.39 15.30 -27.54
C MET A 180 1.06 15.45 -28.90
N GLY A 181 1.98 14.57 -29.27
CA GLY A 181 2.62 14.55 -30.59
C GLY A 181 1.63 14.32 -31.74
N VAL A 182 0.59 13.49 -31.49
CA VAL A 182 -0.42 13.15 -32.50
C VAL A 182 -1.60 14.13 -32.50
N SER A 183 -2.08 14.55 -31.35
CA SER A 183 -3.30 15.36 -31.18
C SER A 183 -3.02 16.80 -30.70
N GLY A 184 -1.77 17.13 -30.39
CA GLY A 184 -1.39 18.45 -29.92
C GLY A 184 -1.42 19.48 -31.06
N VAL A 185 -1.86 20.69 -30.73
CA VAL A 185 -1.88 21.82 -31.66
C VAL A 185 -0.48 22.45 -31.69
N SER A 186 0.17 22.39 -32.84
CA SER A 186 1.46 23.06 -33.07
C SER A 186 1.24 24.57 -33.24
N LEU A 187 1.76 25.37 -32.31
CA LEU A 187 1.71 26.84 -32.41
C LEU A 187 2.32 27.35 -33.71
N ASN A 188 3.34 26.68 -34.24
CA ASN A 188 3.95 27.04 -35.53
C ASN A 188 3.01 26.79 -36.70
N GLU A 189 2.31 25.64 -36.71
CA GLU A 189 1.34 25.31 -37.75
C GLU A 189 0.13 26.24 -37.68
N GLU A 190 -0.38 26.52 -36.48
CA GLU A 190 -1.47 27.49 -36.30
C GLU A 190 -1.06 28.91 -36.71
N GLY A 191 0.19 29.30 -36.42
CA GLY A 191 0.75 30.56 -36.86
C GLY A 191 0.82 30.67 -38.39
N ILE A 192 1.24 29.61 -39.07
CA ILE A 192 1.27 29.54 -40.54
C ILE A 192 -0.16 29.57 -41.11
N ASN A 193 -1.05 28.81 -40.55
CA ASN A 193 -2.48 28.77 -40.94
C ASN A 193 -3.11 30.16 -40.77
N MET A 194 -2.91 30.80 -39.63
CA MET A 194 -3.39 32.14 -39.35
C MET A 194 -2.85 33.18 -40.35
N MET A 195 -1.57 33.12 -40.68
CA MET A 195 -1.01 34.00 -41.72
C MET A 195 -1.58 33.70 -43.10
N THR A 196 -1.81 32.44 -43.45
CA THR A 196 -2.40 32.01 -44.72
C THR A 196 -3.86 32.53 -44.85
N TYR A 197 -4.67 32.33 -43.82
CA TYR A 197 -6.04 32.80 -43.77
C TYR A 197 -6.12 34.34 -43.80
N ASN A 198 -5.22 35.03 -43.10
CA ASN A 198 -5.16 36.50 -43.10
C ASN A 198 -4.79 37.07 -44.49
N LYS A 199 -3.83 36.42 -45.21
CA LYS A 199 -3.52 36.79 -46.60
C LYS A 199 -4.69 36.50 -47.55
N ALA A 200 -5.37 35.34 -47.38
CA ALA A 200 -6.56 34.99 -48.17
C ALA A 200 -7.68 36.03 -47.91
N TYR A 201 -7.94 36.41 -46.68
CA TYR A 201 -8.92 37.43 -46.34
C TYR A 201 -8.59 38.77 -46.97
N SER A 202 -7.33 39.18 -46.90
CA SER A 202 -6.85 40.44 -47.52
C SER A 202 -7.00 40.41 -49.06
N ALA A 203 -6.72 39.26 -49.69
CA ALA A 203 -6.90 39.05 -51.14
C ALA A 203 -8.37 39.10 -51.56
N LEU A 204 -9.26 38.48 -50.76
CA LEU A 204 -10.71 38.55 -50.99
C LEU A 204 -11.24 40.01 -50.83
N GLY A 205 -10.75 40.77 -49.82
CA GLY A 205 -11.08 42.17 -49.69
C GLY A 205 -10.74 42.98 -50.92
N ARG A 206 -9.56 42.79 -51.52
CA ARG A 206 -9.14 43.43 -52.80
C ARG A 206 -10.02 43.00 -53.96
N LEU A 207 -10.36 41.71 -54.03
CA LEU A 207 -11.26 41.18 -55.05
C LEU A 207 -12.64 41.84 -54.96
N MET A 208 -13.20 41.96 -53.76
CA MET A 208 -14.47 42.68 -53.55
C MET A 208 -14.43 44.13 -54.02
N THR A 209 -13.33 44.83 -53.67
CA THR A 209 -13.14 46.23 -54.12
C THR A 209 -13.10 46.32 -55.66
N THR A 210 -12.36 45.44 -56.33
CA THR A 210 -12.32 45.43 -57.80
C THR A 210 -13.64 45.03 -58.42
N MET A 211 -14.43 44.12 -57.81
CA MET A 211 -15.78 43.85 -58.26
C MET A 211 -16.73 45.02 -58.11
N ASP A 212 -16.63 45.75 -56.97
CA ASP A 212 -17.43 46.95 -56.75
C ASP A 212 -17.08 48.03 -57.78
N GLU A 213 -15.78 48.26 -58.08
CA GLU A 213 -15.35 49.18 -59.13
C GLU A 213 -15.88 48.78 -60.52
N GLN A 214 -15.86 47.47 -60.82
CA GLN A 214 -16.42 46.98 -62.09
C GLN A 214 -17.94 47.15 -62.18
N LEU A 215 -18.66 46.88 -61.09
CA LEU A 215 -20.08 47.10 -60.99
C LEU A 215 -20.43 48.58 -61.11
N ASP A 216 -19.68 49.47 -60.48
CA ASP A 216 -19.85 50.90 -60.60
C ASP A 216 -19.66 51.35 -62.07
N MET A 217 -18.65 50.83 -62.75
CA MET A 217 -18.42 51.11 -64.16
C MET A 217 -19.54 50.64 -65.03
N ILE A 218 -20.15 49.46 -64.82
CA ILE A 218 -21.27 48.88 -65.53
C ILE A 218 -22.53 49.72 -65.24
N ILE A 219 -22.83 50.01 -64.00
CA ILE A 219 -24.10 50.65 -63.64
C ILE A 219 -24.13 52.13 -63.99
N ASN A 220 -23.01 52.88 -63.69
CA ASN A 220 -23.02 54.32 -63.80
C ASN A 220 -22.29 54.87 -65.00
N GLN A 221 -21.43 54.08 -65.69
CA GLN A 221 -20.67 54.59 -66.86
C GLN A 221 -21.08 53.96 -68.19
N MET A 222 -21.60 52.72 -68.26
CA MET A 222 -22.07 52.13 -69.53
C MET A 222 -23.34 52.76 -70.07
N GLY A 223 -24.09 53.57 -69.30
CA GLY A 223 -25.26 54.31 -69.74
C GLY A 223 -24.97 55.71 -70.32
N LEU A 224 -23.71 56.15 -70.39
CA LEU A 224 -23.30 57.50 -70.83
C LEU A 224 -22.71 57.54 -72.23
N VAL A 225 -22.69 56.38 -72.91
CA VAL A 225 -22.25 56.37 -74.33
C VAL A 225 -23.43 56.74 -75.25
N GLY A 226 -23.53 58.04 -75.53
CA GLY A 226 -24.61 58.53 -76.44
C GLY A 226 -25.12 59.92 -76.21
N ARG A 227 -24.35 60.76 -75.56
CA ARG A 227 -24.58 62.21 -75.54
C ARG A 227 -23.47 62.94 -76.22
#